data_96168cc326cc31874e62b71916741bcb
#
_entry.id   96168cc326cc31874e62b71916741bcb
#
_cell.length_a   1.000
_cell.length_b   1.000
_cell.length_c   1.000
_cell.angle_alpha   90.00
_cell.angle_beta   90.00
_cell.angle_gamma   90.00
#
_symmetry.space_group_name_H-M   'P 1'
#
loop_
_entity.id
_entity.type
_entity.pdbx_description
1 polymer ?
#
loop_
_entity_poly.entity_id
_entity_poly.type
_entity_poly.pdbx_seq_one_letter_code
_entity_poly.pdbx_strand_id
1 'polypeptide(L)'
;VSRGLGDVYKRQLMNRALRGTYPIGSTFKPFMALAALEMKVRDPKRVINDNGHFQLGNHVFRDSTRGRGYGPVDMHRSIVVSSDVYYYSLAQDMGIDRIHDFMKPFGFGQITGIDLVGEARGILPSREWKQRRFKQRWAQGDTISIGIGQGYNAFTILQLAHAVATLANDGIVMKPHLVKKIINSKTGEEEIVAKDPVDVIPLKKENVNFIKRAMQDVTQKGTGRAIFAGAPYTVGGKTGTAQVLGIKQGETYNKNKIKERHRDHSLFIAFAPVDKPKIALAIMVENGGFGAAAAAPLARKVLDYYLIEQNKDKGVTEEAGKEKSQQTKARSTAAVKKAVKPADKPQAAASGTVKGNKE
;
A
#
# COMPACT_ATOMS: atom_id res chain seq x y z
N VAL A 1 0.10 -38.01 13.82
CA VAL A 1 -1.20 -37.68 14.46
C VAL A 1 -1.21 -36.32 15.19
N SER A 2 -0.10 -35.64 15.38
CA SER A 2 -0.06 -34.40 16.18
C SER A 2 -0.01 -33.09 15.38
N ARG A 3 -0.07 -33.11 14.04
CA ARG A 3 0.02 -31.87 13.21
C ARG A 3 -1.16 -30.91 13.43
N GLY A 4 -2.37 -31.42 13.68
CA GLY A 4 -3.55 -30.57 13.85
C GLY A 4 -3.58 -29.73 15.13
N LEU A 5 -3.06 -30.19 16.24
CA LEU A 5 -3.08 -29.46 17.51
C LEU A 5 -2.05 -28.32 17.56
N GLY A 6 -0.87 -28.49 16.94
CA GLY A 6 0.14 -27.44 16.82
C GLY A 6 -0.36 -26.25 16.01
N ASP A 7 -1.11 -26.51 14.93
CA ASP A 7 -1.65 -25.48 14.05
C ASP A 7 -2.79 -24.69 14.72
N VAL A 8 -3.62 -25.34 15.54
CA VAL A 8 -4.68 -24.66 16.31
C VAL A 8 -4.07 -23.70 17.34
N TYR A 9 -3.06 -24.12 18.08
CA TYR A 9 -2.41 -23.29 19.10
C TYR A 9 -1.63 -22.12 18.50
N LYS A 10 -0.94 -22.32 17.39
CA LYS A 10 -0.12 -21.28 16.73
C LYS A 10 -0.87 -20.50 15.66
N ARG A 11 -2.13 -20.88 15.35
CA ARG A 11 -2.92 -20.28 14.26
C ARG A 11 -2.16 -20.24 12.93
N GLN A 12 -1.39 -21.28 12.62
CA GLN A 12 -0.48 -21.32 11.46
C GLN A 12 -1.22 -21.29 10.12
N LEU A 13 -2.43 -21.89 10.07
CA LEU A 13 -3.28 -21.90 8.87
C LEU A 13 -4.15 -20.64 8.71
N MET A 14 -4.08 -19.71 9.66
CA MET A 14 -4.82 -18.45 9.55
C MET A 14 -4.17 -17.55 8.48
N ASN A 15 -4.96 -17.11 7.49
CA ASN A 15 -4.53 -16.04 6.59
C ASN A 15 -4.44 -14.73 7.37
N ARG A 16 -3.24 -14.41 7.87
CA ARG A 16 -3.02 -13.23 8.72
C ARG A 16 -3.22 -11.91 7.98
N ALA A 17 -3.01 -11.87 6.67
CA ALA A 17 -3.24 -10.66 5.88
C ALA A 17 -4.72 -10.24 5.89
N LEU A 18 -5.64 -11.23 5.91
CA LEU A 18 -7.08 -11.01 5.90
C LEU A 18 -7.72 -10.99 7.29
N ARG A 19 -7.17 -11.76 8.25
CA ARG A 19 -7.82 -12.04 9.54
C ARG A 19 -7.05 -11.57 10.75
N GLY A 20 -5.74 -11.38 10.64
CA GLY A 20 -4.92 -10.82 11.70
C GLY A 20 -5.20 -9.32 11.82
N THR A 21 -5.56 -8.87 13.02
CA THR A 21 -5.79 -7.45 13.29
C THR A 21 -4.77 -6.95 14.30
N TYR A 22 -4.13 -5.82 13.96
CA TYR A 22 -2.99 -5.30 14.70
C TYR A 22 -3.06 -3.78 14.83
N PRO A 23 -2.53 -3.19 15.90
CA PRO A 23 -2.12 -1.81 15.86
C PRO A 23 -1.11 -1.62 14.73
N ILE A 24 -1.22 -0.54 13.98
CA ILE A 24 -0.33 -0.29 12.83
C ILE A 24 0.78 0.72 13.11
N GLY A 25 0.79 1.26 14.34
CA GLY A 25 1.82 2.16 14.81
C GLY A 25 2.05 3.34 13.88
N SER A 26 3.29 3.77 13.76
CA SER A 26 3.68 4.96 13.00
C SER A 26 3.33 4.93 11.51
N THR A 27 2.85 3.81 10.94
CA THR A 27 2.33 3.78 9.57
C THR A 27 1.01 4.54 9.43
N PHE A 28 0.35 4.85 10.54
CA PHE A 28 -0.87 5.67 10.60
C PHE A 28 -0.60 7.18 10.43
N LYS A 29 0.60 7.64 10.75
CA LYS A 29 0.96 9.07 10.80
C LYS A 29 0.77 9.83 9.48
N PRO A 30 1.10 9.31 8.29
CA PRO A 30 0.80 9.98 7.03
C PRO A 30 -0.68 10.30 6.85
N PHE A 31 -1.57 9.40 7.25
CA PHE A 31 -3.03 9.62 7.18
C PHE A 31 -3.49 10.66 8.20
N MET A 32 -2.92 10.67 9.40
CA MET A 32 -3.15 11.71 10.40
C MET A 32 -2.75 13.10 9.92
N ALA A 33 -1.59 13.21 9.28
CA ALA A 33 -1.11 14.46 8.70
C ALA A 33 -2.00 14.92 7.55
N LEU A 34 -2.42 14.00 6.66
CA LEU A 34 -3.35 14.32 5.58
C LEU A 34 -4.69 14.82 6.13
N ALA A 35 -5.24 14.14 7.15
CA ALA A 35 -6.46 14.57 7.82
C ALA A 35 -6.36 16.01 8.37
N ALA A 36 -5.24 16.32 9.01
CA ALA A 36 -5.01 17.66 9.56
C ALA A 36 -4.90 18.74 8.47
N LEU A 37 -4.34 18.41 7.31
CA LEU A 37 -4.29 19.32 6.15
C LEU A 37 -5.67 19.53 5.53
N GLU A 38 -6.40 18.44 5.25
CA GLU A 38 -7.74 18.51 4.64
C GLU A 38 -8.73 19.28 5.52
N MET A 39 -8.70 19.04 6.82
CA MET A 39 -9.57 19.69 7.79
C MET A 39 -9.04 21.05 8.30
N LYS A 40 -7.87 21.50 7.81
CA LYS A 40 -7.20 22.75 8.23
C LYS A 40 -7.02 22.86 9.75
N VAL A 41 -6.77 21.74 10.43
CA VAL A 41 -6.57 21.71 11.89
C VAL A 41 -5.21 22.26 12.28
N ARG A 42 -4.21 22.08 11.42
CA ARG A 42 -2.83 22.51 11.70
C ARG A 42 -2.13 22.99 10.43
N ASP A 43 -1.49 24.15 10.52
CA ASP A 43 -0.57 24.64 9.48
C ASP A 43 0.62 23.65 9.36
N PRO A 44 0.97 23.17 8.16
CA PRO A 44 2.09 22.26 7.97
C PRO A 44 3.45 22.85 8.38
N LYS A 45 3.59 24.18 8.37
CA LYS A 45 4.80 24.90 8.81
C LYS A 45 4.88 25.11 10.33
N ARG A 46 3.80 24.84 11.07
CA ARG A 46 3.81 24.97 12.53
C ARG A 46 4.82 24.02 13.13
N VAL A 47 5.81 24.57 13.80
CA VAL A 47 6.87 23.85 14.49
C VAL A 47 6.43 23.50 15.90
N ILE A 48 6.68 22.25 16.30
CA ILE A 48 6.54 21.76 17.68
C ILE A 48 7.92 21.33 18.16
N ASN A 49 8.28 21.66 19.39
CA ASN A 49 9.53 21.19 19.98
C ASN A 49 9.32 19.78 20.56
N ASP A 50 9.91 18.80 19.91
CA ASP A 50 9.86 17.40 20.35
C ASP A 50 10.98 17.13 21.36
N ASN A 51 10.62 17.10 22.63
CA ASN A 51 11.51 16.82 23.77
C ASN A 51 11.46 15.33 24.19
N GLY A 52 10.94 14.44 23.34
CA GLY A 52 10.86 13.00 23.58
C GLY A 52 9.68 12.57 24.47
N HIS A 53 8.81 13.50 24.88
CA HIS A 53 7.63 13.19 25.67
C HIS A 53 6.51 14.20 25.44
N PHE A 54 5.28 13.78 25.70
CA PHE A 54 4.07 14.59 25.69
C PHE A 54 3.32 14.38 27.00
N GLN A 55 2.94 15.45 27.67
CA GLN A 55 2.22 15.39 28.94
C GLN A 55 0.75 15.74 28.77
N LEU A 56 -0.13 14.90 29.31
CA LEU A 56 -1.56 15.14 29.38
C LEU A 56 -2.02 14.92 30.83
N GLY A 57 -2.31 16.00 31.56
CA GLY A 57 -2.55 15.92 33.00
C GLY A 57 -1.36 15.33 33.73
N ASN A 58 -1.59 14.27 34.50
CA ASN A 58 -0.54 13.55 35.23
C ASN A 58 0.10 12.40 34.43
N HIS A 59 -0.34 12.18 33.18
CA HIS A 59 0.18 11.08 32.35
C HIS A 59 1.22 11.59 31.35
N VAL A 60 2.34 10.87 31.24
CA VAL A 60 3.45 11.17 30.32
C VAL A 60 3.52 10.11 29.24
N PHE A 61 3.25 10.52 28.00
CA PHE A 61 3.46 9.72 26.80
C PHE A 61 4.89 9.91 26.31
N ARG A 62 5.65 8.82 26.12
CA ARG A 62 7.04 8.88 25.68
C ARG A 62 7.15 8.45 24.24
N ASP A 63 8.11 9.01 23.52
CA ASP A 63 8.47 8.56 22.19
C ASP A 63 9.56 7.47 22.20
N SER A 64 9.90 6.99 21.00
CA SER A 64 10.91 5.96 20.78
C SER A 64 12.36 6.46 20.99
N THR A 65 12.60 7.77 21.15
CA THR A 65 13.93 8.37 21.30
C THR A 65 14.52 8.21 22.70
N ARG A 66 13.76 7.59 23.61
CA ARG A 66 14.13 7.43 25.03
C ARG A 66 14.34 8.78 25.74
N GLY A 67 13.51 9.77 25.42
CA GLY A 67 13.51 11.08 26.05
C GLY A 67 14.49 12.10 25.47
N ARG A 68 15.20 11.76 24.37
CA ARG A 68 16.05 12.75 23.66
C ARG A 68 15.27 13.69 22.77
N GLY A 69 14.15 13.20 22.18
CA GLY A 69 13.36 13.94 21.24
C GLY A 69 14.08 14.22 19.91
N TYR A 70 13.40 14.95 19.03
CA TYR A 70 13.92 15.36 17.72
C TYR A 70 14.12 16.88 17.60
N GLY A 71 13.90 17.63 18.70
CA GLY A 71 13.95 19.09 18.68
C GLY A 71 12.82 19.70 17.87
N PRO A 72 13.06 20.81 17.13
CA PRO A 72 12.02 21.45 16.32
C PRO A 72 11.58 20.57 15.17
N VAL A 73 10.28 20.24 15.11
CA VAL A 73 9.66 19.46 14.02
C VAL A 73 8.41 20.15 13.51
N ASP A 74 8.34 20.31 12.20
CA ASP A 74 7.12 20.65 11.46
C ASP A 74 6.41 19.37 10.98
N MET A 75 5.31 19.51 10.24
CA MET A 75 4.56 18.36 9.75
C MET A 75 5.37 17.46 8.81
N HIS A 76 6.14 18.03 7.89
CA HIS A 76 6.98 17.26 6.98
C HIS A 76 8.04 16.46 7.74
N ARG A 77 8.83 17.15 8.58
CA ARG A 77 9.88 16.53 9.38
C ARG A 77 9.32 15.47 10.34
N SER A 78 8.12 15.69 10.90
CA SER A 78 7.48 14.73 11.82
C SER A 78 7.19 13.37 11.15
N ILE A 79 6.87 13.37 9.84
CA ILE A 79 6.72 12.13 9.05
C ILE A 79 8.09 11.49 8.83
N VAL A 80 9.09 12.28 8.42
CA VAL A 80 10.44 11.82 8.04
C VAL A 80 11.16 11.14 9.21
N VAL A 81 11.16 11.78 10.39
CA VAL A 81 11.81 11.25 11.59
C VAL A 81 10.88 10.37 12.44
N SER A 82 9.58 10.35 12.10
CA SER A 82 8.56 9.59 12.82
C SER A 82 8.33 10.09 14.27
N SER A 83 8.33 11.41 14.51
CA SER A 83 8.10 12.00 15.84
C SER A 83 6.74 11.58 16.42
N ASP A 84 6.72 10.90 17.56
CA ASP A 84 5.47 10.57 18.25
C ASP A 84 4.87 11.81 18.94
N VAL A 85 5.71 12.67 19.50
CA VAL A 85 5.28 13.88 20.23
C VAL A 85 4.48 14.82 19.34
N TYR A 86 4.89 14.98 18.06
CA TYR A 86 4.13 15.74 17.08
C TYR A 86 2.70 15.20 16.93
N TYR A 87 2.56 13.87 16.81
CA TYR A 87 1.27 13.23 16.59
C TYR A 87 0.44 13.08 17.84
N TYR A 88 1.02 13.03 19.03
CA TYR A 88 0.29 13.17 20.30
C TYR A 88 -0.41 14.54 20.38
N SER A 89 0.35 15.60 20.10
CA SER A 89 -0.20 16.96 20.05
C SER A 89 -1.24 17.12 18.93
N LEU A 90 -0.98 16.55 17.74
CA LEU A 90 -1.93 16.61 16.63
C LEU A 90 -3.24 15.87 16.95
N ALA A 91 -3.15 14.69 17.58
CA ALA A 91 -4.33 13.93 17.98
C ALA A 91 -5.17 14.69 19.00
N GLN A 92 -4.53 15.42 19.92
CA GLN A 92 -5.23 16.31 20.85
C GLN A 92 -6.00 17.42 20.11
N ASP A 93 -5.36 18.07 19.13
CA ASP A 93 -6.00 19.14 18.35
C ASP A 93 -7.16 18.62 17.49
N MET A 94 -7.04 17.40 16.97
CA MET A 94 -8.06 16.81 16.10
C MET A 94 -9.26 16.26 16.85
N GLY A 95 -9.02 15.56 17.95
CA GLY A 95 -10.07 14.78 18.65
C GLY A 95 -10.46 13.51 17.90
N ILE A 96 -11.06 12.54 18.62
CA ILE A 96 -11.34 11.21 18.06
C ILE A 96 -12.36 11.24 16.93
N ASP A 97 -13.36 12.12 17.00
CA ASP A 97 -14.45 12.12 16.03
C ASP A 97 -13.92 12.49 14.62
N ARG A 98 -13.12 13.57 14.52
CA ARG A 98 -12.48 13.95 13.24
C ARG A 98 -11.52 12.88 12.73
N ILE A 99 -10.76 12.23 13.62
CA ILE A 99 -9.86 11.14 13.26
C ILE A 99 -10.66 9.98 12.69
N HIS A 100 -11.72 9.54 13.38
CA HIS A 100 -12.57 8.45 12.96
C HIS A 100 -13.21 8.72 11.58
N ASP A 101 -13.84 9.89 11.44
CA ASP A 101 -14.59 10.25 10.22
C ASP A 101 -13.67 10.34 8.99
N PHE A 102 -12.45 10.88 9.16
CA PHE A 102 -11.49 10.98 8.08
C PHE A 102 -10.88 9.61 7.69
N MET A 103 -10.63 8.74 8.66
CA MET A 103 -9.98 7.44 8.41
C MET A 103 -10.93 6.40 7.80
N LYS A 104 -12.22 6.52 8.09
CA LYS A 104 -13.22 5.56 7.63
C LYS A 104 -13.29 5.39 6.11
N PRO A 105 -13.30 6.43 5.26
CA PRO A 105 -13.29 6.30 3.80
C PRO A 105 -12.06 5.59 3.24
N PHE A 106 -10.92 5.60 3.93
CA PHE A 106 -9.73 4.84 3.56
C PHE A 106 -9.85 3.32 3.80
N GLY A 107 -10.98 2.85 4.33
CA GLY A 107 -11.25 1.44 4.58
C GLY A 107 -10.79 0.94 5.96
N PHE A 108 -10.26 1.80 6.83
CA PHE A 108 -9.90 1.41 8.18
C PHE A 108 -11.15 0.98 8.98
N GLY A 109 -11.07 -0.20 9.61
CA GLY A 109 -12.20 -0.78 10.36
C GLY A 109 -13.36 -1.26 9.49
N GLN A 110 -13.15 -1.47 8.19
CA GLN A 110 -14.15 -1.93 7.23
C GLN A 110 -13.63 -3.13 6.44
N ILE A 111 -14.57 -3.95 5.92
CA ILE A 111 -14.26 -5.01 4.98
C ILE A 111 -13.91 -4.38 3.64
N THR A 112 -12.79 -4.77 3.03
CA THR A 112 -12.34 -4.24 1.72
C THR A 112 -13.16 -4.82 0.57
N GLY A 113 -13.83 -5.95 0.80
CA GLY A 113 -14.63 -6.65 -0.19
C GLY A 113 -13.80 -7.42 -1.21
N ILE A 114 -12.57 -7.80 -0.86
CA ILE A 114 -11.76 -8.72 -1.67
C ILE A 114 -12.52 -10.01 -1.94
N ASP A 115 -12.28 -10.62 -3.09
CA ASP A 115 -12.88 -11.89 -3.54
C ASP A 115 -12.38 -13.12 -2.78
N LEU A 116 -12.07 -12.96 -1.48
CA LEU A 116 -11.71 -14.02 -0.55
C LEU A 116 -12.64 -14.03 0.66
N VAL A 117 -12.98 -15.21 1.14
CA VAL A 117 -13.85 -15.37 2.32
C VAL A 117 -13.07 -15.18 3.63
N GLY A 118 -13.78 -14.68 4.65
CA GLY A 118 -13.26 -14.64 6.01
C GLY A 118 -12.42 -13.41 6.34
N GLU A 119 -12.57 -12.30 5.62
CA GLU A 119 -11.95 -11.04 5.94
C GLU A 119 -12.43 -10.52 7.30
N ALA A 120 -11.50 -10.08 8.15
CA ALA A 120 -11.81 -9.45 9.42
C ALA A 120 -12.06 -7.95 9.26
N ARG A 121 -13.10 -7.45 9.92
CA ARG A 121 -13.49 -6.04 9.86
C ARG A 121 -12.47 -5.10 10.50
N GLY A 122 -11.68 -5.57 11.47
CA GLY A 122 -10.82 -4.69 12.27
C GLY A 122 -11.60 -3.74 13.18
N ILE A 123 -10.90 -2.79 13.77
CA ILE A 123 -11.47 -1.79 14.69
C ILE A 123 -10.89 -0.42 14.36
N LEU A 124 -11.73 0.48 13.86
CA LEU A 124 -11.50 1.92 13.87
C LEU A 124 -12.30 2.49 15.07
N PRO A 125 -11.62 2.88 16.16
CA PRO A 125 -12.31 3.23 17.39
C PRO A 125 -13.08 4.55 17.27
N SER A 126 -14.20 4.64 18.02
CA SER A 126 -14.99 5.85 18.20
C SER A 126 -15.54 5.91 19.64
N ARG A 127 -16.17 7.04 20.01
CA ARG A 127 -16.85 7.19 21.30
C ARG A 127 -17.93 6.12 21.48
N GLU A 128 -18.76 5.90 20.47
CA GLU A 128 -19.85 4.93 20.46
C GLU A 128 -19.32 3.51 20.54
N TRP A 129 -18.21 3.20 19.82
CA TRP A 129 -17.57 1.89 19.88
C TRP A 129 -17.07 1.59 21.30
N LYS A 130 -16.40 2.53 21.97
CA LYS A 130 -15.90 2.34 23.33
C LYS A 130 -17.05 2.17 24.32
N GLN A 131 -18.09 2.99 24.19
CA GLN A 131 -19.28 2.91 25.03
C GLN A 131 -20.01 1.57 24.88
N ARG A 132 -20.17 1.08 23.65
CA ARG A 132 -20.80 -0.22 23.39
C ARG A 132 -19.96 -1.38 23.91
N ARG A 133 -18.64 -1.34 23.70
CA ARG A 133 -17.73 -2.44 23.98
C ARG A 133 -17.36 -2.56 25.46
N PHE A 134 -17.10 -1.43 26.13
CA PHE A 134 -16.54 -1.37 27.48
C PHE A 134 -17.48 -0.70 28.50
N LYS A 135 -18.60 -0.15 28.05
CA LYS A 135 -19.51 0.64 28.91
C LYS A 135 -18.82 1.84 29.57
N GLN A 136 -17.80 2.39 28.91
CA GLN A 136 -16.98 3.50 29.39
C GLN A 136 -17.05 4.70 28.44
N ARG A 137 -16.98 5.89 29.00
CA ARG A 137 -16.82 7.13 28.23
C ARG A 137 -15.43 7.18 27.58
N TRP A 138 -15.35 7.88 26.46
CA TRP A 138 -14.08 8.15 25.80
C TRP A 138 -13.23 9.07 26.67
N ALA A 139 -11.96 8.72 26.92
CA ALA A 139 -11.00 9.56 27.61
C ALA A 139 -10.10 10.27 26.59
N GLN A 140 -9.62 11.46 26.90
CA GLN A 140 -8.72 12.22 26.03
C GLN A 140 -7.41 11.45 25.77
N GLY A 141 -6.89 10.72 26.77
CA GLY A 141 -5.71 9.87 26.63
C GLY A 141 -5.88 8.74 25.62
N ASP A 142 -7.10 8.24 25.39
CA ASP A 142 -7.37 7.26 24.34
C ASP A 142 -7.03 7.86 22.95
N THR A 143 -7.43 9.12 22.72
CA THR A 143 -7.17 9.83 21.46
C THR A 143 -5.66 9.98 21.19
N ILE A 144 -4.87 10.26 22.23
CA ILE A 144 -3.42 10.45 22.11
C ILE A 144 -2.76 9.19 21.53
N SER A 145 -3.09 8.02 22.10
CA SER A 145 -2.58 6.73 21.60
C SER A 145 -3.03 6.40 20.18
N ILE A 146 -4.30 6.75 19.84
CA ILE A 146 -4.83 6.57 18.48
C ILE A 146 -4.03 7.36 17.45
N GLY A 147 -3.58 8.57 17.79
CA GLY A 147 -2.85 9.45 16.87
C GLY A 147 -1.53 8.88 16.33
N ILE A 148 -0.94 7.91 17.02
CA ILE A 148 0.26 7.20 16.57
C ILE A 148 -0.02 5.77 16.08
N GLY A 149 -1.29 5.43 15.82
CA GLY A 149 -1.70 4.11 15.33
C GLY A 149 -1.67 3.01 16.37
N GLN A 150 -1.72 3.36 17.67
CA GLN A 150 -1.73 2.46 18.81
C GLN A 150 -3.09 2.49 19.53
N GLY A 151 -3.14 2.05 20.77
CA GLY A 151 -4.36 2.04 21.58
C GLY A 151 -5.38 1.03 21.05
N TYR A 152 -6.60 1.47 20.80
CA TYR A 152 -7.69 0.59 20.33
C TYR A 152 -7.67 0.34 18.80
N ASN A 153 -6.76 0.94 18.05
CA ASN A 153 -6.60 0.65 16.62
C ASN A 153 -6.26 -0.83 16.40
N ALA A 154 -7.04 -1.51 15.57
CA ALA A 154 -6.79 -2.89 15.19
C ALA A 154 -7.23 -3.14 13.73
N PHE A 155 -6.27 -3.17 12.81
CA PHE A 155 -6.53 -3.28 11.38
C PHE A 155 -5.86 -4.51 10.78
N THR A 156 -6.42 -5.03 9.70
CA THR A 156 -5.73 -6.06 8.91
C THR A 156 -4.64 -5.42 8.06
N ILE A 157 -3.65 -6.23 7.67
CA ILE A 157 -2.59 -5.76 6.78
C ILE A 157 -3.14 -5.47 5.37
N LEU A 158 -4.20 -6.18 4.96
CA LEU A 158 -4.91 -5.85 3.73
C LEU A 158 -5.56 -4.46 3.79
N GLN A 159 -6.25 -4.11 4.90
CA GLN A 159 -6.80 -2.76 5.07
C GLN A 159 -5.72 -1.68 5.00
N LEU A 160 -4.57 -1.93 5.61
CA LEU A 160 -3.44 -1.00 5.55
C LEU A 160 -2.89 -0.86 4.12
N ALA A 161 -2.72 -1.97 3.39
CA ALA A 161 -2.27 -1.94 2.00
C ALA A 161 -3.28 -1.22 1.09
N HIS A 162 -4.58 -1.46 1.30
CA HIS A 162 -5.67 -0.79 0.60
C HIS A 162 -5.68 0.72 0.85
N ALA A 163 -5.54 1.16 2.11
CA ALA A 163 -5.45 2.58 2.45
C ALA A 163 -4.21 3.24 1.81
N VAL A 164 -3.06 2.56 1.79
CA VAL A 164 -1.84 3.05 1.11
C VAL A 164 -2.04 3.16 -0.39
N ALA A 165 -2.72 2.18 -1.02
CA ALA A 165 -3.05 2.22 -2.43
C ALA A 165 -3.98 3.40 -2.75
N THR A 166 -4.99 3.64 -1.93
CA THR A 166 -5.92 4.78 -2.06
C THR A 166 -5.18 6.12 -1.94
N LEU A 167 -4.27 6.27 -0.97
CA LEU A 167 -3.43 7.47 -0.84
C LEU A 167 -2.52 7.66 -2.06
N ALA A 168 -1.86 6.59 -2.52
CA ALA A 168 -0.98 6.60 -3.68
C ALA A 168 -1.74 6.95 -4.98
N ASN A 169 -3.01 6.58 -5.06
CA ASN A 169 -3.92 6.82 -6.18
C ASN A 169 -4.80 8.09 -6.00
N ASP A 170 -4.27 9.08 -5.25
CA ASP A 170 -4.88 10.40 -5.07
C ASP A 170 -6.34 10.38 -4.53
N GLY A 171 -6.66 9.41 -3.69
CA GLY A 171 -7.99 9.23 -3.08
C GLY A 171 -8.95 8.33 -3.87
N ILE A 172 -8.55 7.83 -5.04
CA ILE A 172 -9.35 6.88 -5.81
C ILE A 172 -9.33 5.51 -5.12
N VAL A 173 -10.50 5.04 -4.72
CA VAL A 173 -10.68 3.77 -4.00
C VAL A 173 -10.98 2.67 -5.00
N MET A 174 -10.13 1.65 -5.04
CA MET A 174 -10.30 0.48 -5.90
C MET A 174 -10.67 -0.74 -5.05
N LYS A 175 -11.61 -1.56 -5.50
CA LYS A 175 -11.90 -2.84 -4.85
C LYS A 175 -10.75 -3.81 -5.09
N PRO A 176 -10.09 -4.34 -4.04
CA PRO A 176 -9.06 -5.35 -4.24
C PRO A 176 -9.68 -6.66 -4.73
N HIS A 177 -9.01 -7.36 -5.64
CA HIS A 177 -9.42 -8.66 -6.16
C HIS A 177 -8.23 -9.49 -6.59
N LEU A 178 -8.34 -10.82 -6.56
CA LEU A 178 -7.37 -11.78 -7.06
C LEU A 178 -7.76 -12.33 -8.43
N VAL A 179 -9.06 -12.48 -8.68
CA VAL A 179 -9.56 -12.98 -9.96
C VAL A 179 -9.40 -11.91 -11.02
N LYS A 180 -8.63 -12.20 -12.06
CA LYS A 180 -8.42 -11.31 -13.20
C LYS A 180 -9.48 -11.50 -14.28
N LYS A 181 -9.84 -12.77 -14.55
CA LYS A 181 -10.85 -13.17 -15.53
C LYS A 181 -11.44 -14.53 -15.18
N ILE A 182 -12.65 -14.74 -15.62
CA ILE A 182 -13.37 -16.02 -15.54
C ILE A 182 -13.52 -16.55 -16.96
N ILE A 183 -13.20 -17.83 -17.20
CA ILE A 183 -13.34 -18.47 -18.51
C ILE A 183 -14.40 -19.56 -18.36
N ASN A 184 -15.45 -19.48 -19.18
CA ASN A 184 -16.44 -20.54 -19.25
C ASN A 184 -15.81 -21.77 -19.94
N SER A 185 -15.70 -22.87 -19.22
CA SER A 185 -15.05 -24.09 -19.72
C SER A 185 -15.75 -24.77 -20.91
N LYS A 186 -17.04 -24.46 -21.14
CA LYS A 186 -17.83 -25.04 -22.24
C LYS A 186 -17.86 -24.18 -23.48
N THR A 187 -17.98 -22.86 -23.31
CA THR A 187 -18.10 -21.91 -24.44
C THR A 187 -16.80 -21.21 -24.80
N GLY A 188 -15.81 -21.20 -23.89
CA GLY A 188 -14.56 -20.45 -24.06
C GLY A 188 -14.72 -18.94 -23.84
N GLU A 189 -15.92 -18.46 -23.50
CA GLU A 189 -16.16 -17.05 -23.26
C GLU A 189 -15.38 -16.55 -22.05
N GLU A 190 -14.78 -15.37 -22.18
CA GLU A 190 -13.99 -14.72 -21.13
C GLU A 190 -14.75 -13.53 -20.55
N GLU A 191 -14.96 -13.52 -19.24
CA GLU A 191 -15.44 -12.38 -18.47
C GLU A 191 -14.25 -11.77 -17.72
N ILE A 192 -13.91 -10.51 -18.03
CA ILE A 192 -12.82 -9.78 -17.35
C ILE A 192 -13.43 -9.07 -16.13
N VAL A 193 -12.81 -9.27 -14.95
CA VAL A 193 -13.23 -8.59 -13.73
C VAL A 193 -12.99 -7.08 -13.89
N ALA A 194 -14.04 -6.29 -13.68
CA ALA A 194 -14.02 -4.83 -13.81
C ALA A 194 -12.99 -4.20 -12.84
N LYS A 195 -12.33 -3.15 -13.34
CA LYS A 195 -11.32 -2.37 -12.59
C LYS A 195 -11.81 -0.94 -12.33
N ASP A 196 -13.11 -0.76 -12.20
CA ASP A 196 -13.68 0.55 -11.95
C ASP A 196 -13.48 0.98 -10.48
N PRO A 197 -13.26 2.27 -10.24
CA PRO A 197 -13.27 2.81 -8.89
C PRO A 197 -14.62 2.53 -8.21
N VAL A 198 -14.56 2.15 -6.92
CA VAL A 198 -15.76 1.95 -6.10
C VAL A 198 -16.15 3.20 -5.33
N ASP A 199 -15.20 4.11 -5.12
CA ASP A 199 -15.41 5.39 -4.44
C ASP A 199 -14.26 6.36 -4.75
N VAL A 200 -14.45 7.65 -4.45
CA VAL A 200 -13.41 8.69 -4.54
C VAL A 200 -13.46 9.55 -3.31
N ILE A 201 -12.39 9.55 -2.53
CA ILE A 201 -12.22 10.45 -1.38
C ILE A 201 -11.81 11.82 -1.94
N PRO A 202 -12.59 12.89 -1.71
CA PRO A 202 -12.30 14.22 -2.24
C PRO A 202 -11.11 14.85 -1.51
N LEU A 203 -9.90 14.56 -1.97
CA LEU A 203 -8.64 15.07 -1.40
C LEU A 203 -8.07 16.21 -2.26
N LYS A 204 -7.51 17.22 -1.61
CA LYS A 204 -6.77 18.28 -2.31
C LYS A 204 -5.43 17.75 -2.80
N LYS A 205 -5.16 17.92 -4.08
CA LYS A 205 -3.94 17.43 -4.73
C LYS A 205 -2.67 17.98 -4.08
N GLU A 206 -2.68 19.24 -3.64
CA GLU A 206 -1.55 19.81 -2.92
C GLU A 206 -1.25 19.09 -1.60
N ASN A 207 -2.29 18.70 -0.85
CA ASN A 207 -2.15 17.99 0.42
C ASN A 207 -1.62 16.57 0.20
N VAL A 208 -2.18 15.84 -0.76
CA VAL A 208 -1.70 14.51 -1.13
C VAL A 208 -0.25 14.55 -1.58
N ASN A 209 0.12 15.52 -2.43
CA ASN A 209 1.49 15.70 -2.89
C ASN A 209 2.45 16.07 -1.75
N PHE A 210 2.01 16.85 -0.76
CA PHE A 210 2.80 17.13 0.44
C PHE A 210 3.10 15.84 1.21
N ILE A 211 2.09 15.00 1.44
CA ILE A 211 2.27 13.72 2.14
C ILE A 211 3.15 12.76 1.34
N LYS A 212 2.93 12.61 0.03
CA LYS A 212 3.75 11.76 -0.84
C LYS A 212 5.23 12.16 -0.80
N ARG A 213 5.54 13.47 -0.84
CA ARG A 213 6.91 14.00 -0.72
C ARG A 213 7.52 13.72 0.66
N ALA A 214 6.76 13.92 1.73
CA ALA A 214 7.24 13.61 3.07
C ALA A 214 7.52 12.11 3.23
N MET A 215 6.66 11.23 2.67
CA MET A 215 6.89 9.79 2.63
C MET A 215 8.09 9.40 1.75
N GLN A 216 8.37 10.12 0.68
CA GLN A 216 9.58 9.94 -0.12
C GLN A 216 10.84 10.28 0.71
N ASP A 217 10.81 11.38 1.43
CA ASP A 217 11.93 11.77 2.30
C ASP A 217 12.17 10.79 3.47
N VAL A 218 11.16 10.01 3.90
CA VAL A 218 11.39 8.88 4.84
C VAL A 218 12.40 7.89 4.27
N THR A 219 12.35 7.59 2.98
CA THR A 219 13.24 6.62 2.31
C THR A 219 14.55 7.25 1.83
N GLN A 220 14.60 8.56 1.65
CA GLN A 220 15.80 9.26 1.20
C GLN A 220 16.65 9.84 2.35
N LYS A 221 16.02 10.37 3.39
CA LYS A 221 16.66 11.16 4.47
C LYS A 221 16.26 10.67 5.87
N GLY A 222 15.18 9.86 5.97
CA GLY A 222 14.56 9.47 7.22
C GLY A 222 14.86 8.04 7.66
N THR A 223 13.88 7.45 8.36
CA THR A 223 14.00 6.13 9.00
C THR A 223 14.19 4.96 8.03
N GLY A 224 13.90 5.13 6.74
CA GLY A 224 14.10 4.12 5.70
C GLY A 224 15.36 4.30 4.85
N ARG A 225 16.15 5.38 5.06
CA ARG A 225 17.25 5.77 4.19
C ARG A 225 18.24 4.65 3.88
N ALA A 226 18.72 3.95 4.90
CA ALA A 226 19.76 2.93 4.73
C ALA A 226 19.27 1.75 3.83
N ILE A 227 17.98 1.42 3.88
CA ILE A 227 17.41 0.30 3.15
C ILE A 227 17.18 0.65 1.67
N PHE A 228 16.79 1.90 1.39
CA PHE A 228 16.43 2.34 0.04
C PHE A 228 17.56 3.07 -0.69
N ALA A 229 18.74 3.18 -0.10
CA ALA A 229 19.93 3.69 -0.77
C ALA A 229 20.20 2.88 -2.06
N GLY A 230 20.47 3.59 -3.17
CA GLY A 230 20.74 2.98 -4.47
C GLY A 230 19.51 2.36 -5.18
N ALA A 231 18.27 2.61 -4.71
CA ALA A 231 17.08 2.21 -5.45
C ALA A 231 16.99 3.01 -6.76
N PRO A 232 16.82 2.36 -7.94
CA PRO A 232 16.71 3.06 -9.23
C PRO A 232 15.33 3.67 -9.48
N TYR A 233 14.47 3.70 -8.48
CA TYR A 233 13.11 4.25 -8.49
C TYR A 233 12.84 5.02 -7.20
N THR A 234 11.88 5.94 -7.24
CA THR A 234 11.45 6.70 -6.07
C THR A 234 10.44 5.90 -5.23
N VAL A 235 10.58 5.97 -3.91
CA VAL A 235 9.70 5.24 -2.98
C VAL A 235 9.11 6.20 -1.96
N GLY A 236 7.79 6.27 -1.88
CA GLY A 236 7.09 6.83 -0.72
C GLY A 236 6.93 5.74 0.33
N GLY A 237 7.49 5.90 1.52
CA GLY A 237 7.45 4.86 2.55
C GLY A 237 7.21 5.38 3.96
N LYS A 238 6.86 4.47 4.88
CA LYS A 238 6.80 4.77 6.32
C LYS A 238 7.07 3.53 7.13
N THR A 239 8.00 3.63 8.04
CA THR A 239 8.28 2.60 9.06
C THR A 239 7.22 2.64 10.14
N GLY A 240 6.86 1.50 10.69
CA GLY A 240 5.99 1.35 11.85
C GLY A 240 6.50 0.30 12.83
N THR A 241 6.12 0.45 14.07
CA THR A 241 6.31 -0.53 15.13
C THR A 241 5.02 -0.63 15.90
N ALA A 242 4.43 -1.83 15.95
CA ALA A 242 3.23 -2.08 16.72
C ALA A 242 3.63 -2.69 18.06
N GLN A 243 3.30 -2.00 19.14
CA GLN A 243 3.56 -2.49 20.49
C GLN A 243 2.64 -3.68 20.80
N VAL A 244 3.24 -4.78 21.27
CA VAL A 244 2.50 -5.98 21.73
C VAL A 244 2.21 -5.89 23.23
N LEU A 245 3.13 -5.34 24.01
CA LEU A 245 2.96 -5.14 25.44
C LEU A 245 2.97 -3.65 25.79
N GLY A 246 2.05 -3.24 26.66
CA GLY A 246 2.15 -1.96 27.33
C GLY A 246 3.37 -1.91 28.24
N ILE A 247 4.20 -0.89 28.09
CA ILE A 247 5.35 -0.65 28.99
C ILE A 247 4.85 0.16 30.17
N LYS A 248 5.10 -0.31 31.39
CA LYS A 248 4.72 0.43 32.60
C LYS A 248 5.47 1.77 32.68
N GLN A 249 4.84 2.75 33.29
CA GLN A 249 5.46 4.05 33.50
C GLN A 249 6.76 3.89 34.30
N GLY A 250 7.90 4.37 33.75
CA GLY A 250 9.22 4.22 34.36
C GLY A 250 10.05 3.02 33.83
N GLU A 251 9.45 2.06 33.12
CA GLU A 251 10.17 0.95 32.51
C GLU A 251 10.62 1.27 31.09
N THR A 252 11.70 0.62 30.62
CA THR A 252 12.18 0.72 29.24
C THR A 252 12.03 -0.61 28.52
N TYR A 253 11.63 -0.55 27.24
CA TYR A 253 11.56 -1.71 26.38
C TYR A 253 12.94 -2.37 26.21
N ASN A 254 13.05 -3.65 26.56
CA ASN A 254 14.26 -4.43 26.35
C ASN A 254 13.91 -5.77 25.69
N LYS A 255 14.16 -5.87 24.37
CA LYS A 255 13.86 -7.05 23.56
C LYS A 255 14.49 -8.34 24.10
N ASN A 256 15.61 -8.26 24.80
CA ASN A 256 16.32 -9.43 25.32
C ASN A 256 15.72 -9.98 26.63
N LYS A 257 14.89 -9.16 27.31
CA LYS A 257 14.18 -9.56 28.55
C LYS A 257 12.74 -10.01 28.30
N ILE A 258 12.25 -9.90 27.06
CA ILE A 258 10.86 -10.25 26.71
C ILE A 258 10.86 -11.53 25.89
N LYS A 259 9.88 -12.41 26.14
CA LYS A 259 9.66 -13.60 25.31
C LYS A 259 9.42 -13.17 23.86
N GLU A 260 9.94 -13.90 22.89
CA GLU A 260 9.84 -13.57 21.46
C GLU A 260 8.41 -13.20 21.03
N ARG A 261 7.40 -13.99 21.42
CA ARG A 261 5.99 -13.76 21.13
C ARG A 261 5.41 -12.44 21.65
N HIS A 262 6.13 -11.73 22.50
CA HIS A 262 5.75 -10.45 23.10
C HIS A 262 6.57 -9.29 22.56
N ARG A 263 7.52 -9.54 21.66
CA ARG A 263 8.25 -8.47 20.98
C ARG A 263 7.33 -7.71 20.04
N ASP A 264 7.64 -6.45 19.85
CA ASP A 264 6.89 -5.58 18.95
C ASP A 264 6.88 -6.11 17.51
N HIS A 265 5.82 -5.82 16.77
CA HIS A 265 5.74 -6.15 15.35
C HIS A 265 6.38 -5.06 14.51
N SER A 266 7.19 -5.47 13.54
CA SER A 266 7.82 -4.60 12.56
C SER A 266 6.86 -4.36 11.39
N LEU A 267 6.60 -3.08 11.04
CA LEU A 267 5.76 -2.71 9.90
C LEU A 267 6.49 -1.78 8.94
N PHE A 268 6.14 -1.89 7.68
CA PHE A 268 6.52 -0.94 6.64
C PHE A 268 5.41 -0.83 5.60
N ILE A 269 5.07 0.40 5.23
CA ILE A 269 4.20 0.69 4.09
C ILE A 269 5.00 1.41 3.02
N ALA A 270 4.66 1.14 1.76
CA ALA A 270 5.28 1.84 0.64
C ALA A 270 4.38 1.87 -0.60
N PHE A 271 4.68 2.81 -1.47
CA PHE A 271 4.24 2.85 -2.86
C PHE A 271 5.38 3.34 -3.75
N ALA A 272 5.41 2.88 -5.00
CA ALA A 272 6.48 3.23 -5.94
C ALA A 272 6.03 3.08 -7.41
N PRO A 273 6.61 3.86 -8.35
CA PRO A 273 7.32 5.13 -8.12
C PRO A 273 6.42 6.20 -7.50
N VAL A 274 7.00 7.25 -6.87
CA VAL A 274 6.21 8.28 -6.17
C VAL A 274 5.29 9.07 -7.10
N ASP A 275 5.78 9.45 -8.28
CA ASP A 275 5.05 10.30 -9.21
C ASP A 275 3.95 9.54 -9.99
N LYS A 276 4.20 8.28 -10.32
CA LYS A 276 3.25 7.38 -11.03
C LYS A 276 3.26 6.02 -10.35
N PRO A 277 2.57 5.86 -9.23
CA PRO A 277 2.57 4.63 -8.47
C PRO A 277 2.07 3.44 -9.29
N LYS A 278 2.86 2.36 -9.32
CA LYS A 278 2.52 1.09 -9.97
C LYS A 278 2.22 -0.01 -8.96
N ILE A 279 2.72 0.16 -7.75
CA ILE A 279 2.56 -0.80 -6.66
C ILE A 279 2.43 -0.05 -5.33
N ALA A 280 1.52 -0.52 -4.48
CA ALA A 280 1.44 -0.17 -3.08
C ALA A 280 1.49 -1.45 -2.24
N LEU A 281 2.13 -1.40 -1.08
CA LEU A 281 2.27 -2.55 -0.20
C LEU A 281 2.24 -2.16 1.28
N ALA A 282 1.85 -3.12 2.09
CA ALA A 282 2.02 -3.12 3.53
C ALA A 282 2.66 -4.45 3.95
N ILE A 283 3.75 -4.38 4.69
CA ILE A 283 4.45 -5.55 5.20
C ILE A 283 4.47 -5.49 6.72
N MET A 284 4.17 -6.62 7.33
CA MET A 284 4.34 -6.84 8.75
C MET A 284 5.16 -8.10 9.00
N VAL A 285 6.09 -7.98 9.93
CA VAL A 285 6.84 -9.11 10.49
C VAL A 285 6.47 -9.21 11.96
N GLU A 286 5.70 -10.23 12.31
CA GLU A 286 5.32 -10.47 13.70
C GLU A 286 6.57 -10.66 14.55
N ASN A 287 6.61 -9.96 15.69
CA ASN A 287 7.71 -10.02 16.66
C ASN A 287 9.10 -9.61 16.10
N GLY A 288 9.11 -8.94 14.94
CA GLY A 288 10.32 -8.51 14.22
C GLY A 288 10.99 -7.25 14.80
N GLY A 289 10.40 -6.61 15.80
CA GLY A 289 10.93 -5.40 16.41
C GLY A 289 10.69 -4.14 15.59
N PHE A 290 11.71 -3.30 15.40
CA PHE A 290 11.54 -2.02 14.68
C PHE A 290 11.30 -2.20 13.19
N GLY A 291 10.42 -1.35 12.63
CA GLY A 291 9.99 -1.40 11.22
C GLY A 291 11.12 -1.36 10.20
N ALA A 292 12.16 -0.55 10.45
CA ALA A 292 13.32 -0.47 9.59
C ALA A 292 14.20 -1.74 9.63
N ALA A 293 14.12 -2.55 10.69
CA ALA A 293 15.01 -3.70 10.85
C ALA A 293 14.53 -4.96 10.10
N ALA A 294 13.22 -5.21 10.05
CA ALA A 294 12.68 -6.43 9.48
C ALA A 294 11.74 -6.18 8.29
N ALA A 295 10.74 -5.31 8.41
CA ALA A 295 9.74 -5.11 7.37
C ALA A 295 10.26 -4.31 6.17
N ALA A 296 11.06 -3.26 6.38
CA ALA A 296 11.56 -2.42 5.29
C ALA A 296 12.49 -3.16 4.31
N PRO A 297 13.43 -4.04 4.74
CA PRO A 297 14.24 -4.84 3.83
C PRO A 297 13.41 -5.77 2.94
N LEU A 298 12.33 -6.35 3.48
CA LEU A 298 11.40 -7.18 2.69
C LEU A 298 10.65 -6.33 1.67
N ALA A 299 10.18 -5.14 2.07
CA ALA A 299 9.54 -4.20 1.15
C ALA A 299 10.44 -3.84 -0.02
N ARG A 300 11.75 -3.57 0.24
CA ARG A 300 12.73 -3.30 -0.80
C ARG A 300 12.83 -4.45 -1.80
N LYS A 301 12.93 -5.70 -1.33
CA LYS A 301 12.98 -6.88 -2.20
C LYS A 301 11.73 -7.03 -3.07
N VAL A 302 10.55 -6.83 -2.51
CA VAL A 302 9.28 -6.89 -3.28
C VAL A 302 9.23 -5.81 -4.35
N LEU A 303 9.66 -4.59 -4.03
CA LEU A 303 9.68 -3.48 -4.99
C LEU A 303 10.72 -3.70 -6.10
N ASP A 304 11.93 -4.18 -5.76
CA ASP A 304 12.96 -4.51 -6.75
C ASP A 304 12.47 -5.58 -7.72
N TYR A 305 11.89 -6.67 -7.21
CA TYR A 305 11.31 -7.72 -8.04
C TYR A 305 10.23 -7.18 -8.99
N TYR A 306 9.25 -6.46 -8.44
CA TYR A 306 8.11 -5.99 -9.22
C TYR A 306 8.47 -4.91 -10.26
N LEU A 307 9.33 -3.96 -9.88
CA LEU A 307 9.64 -2.80 -10.73
C LEU A 307 10.80 -3.04 -11.68
N ILE A 308 11.72 -3.96 -11.38
CA ILE A 308 12.93 -4.19 -12.14
C ILE A 308 12.87 -5.57 -12.84
N GLU A 309 12.79 -6.67 -12.09
CA GLU A 309 12.94 -8.01 -12.61
C GLU A 309 11.73 -8.41 -13.48
N GLN A 310 10.52 -8.24 -12.98
CA GLN A 310 9.31 -8.58 -13.73
C GLN A 310 9.14 -7.76 -15.02
N ASN A 311 9.69 -6.55 -15.10
CA ASN A 311 9.68 -5.75 -16.31
C ASN A 311 10.76 -6.17 -17.31
N LYS A 312 11.89 -6.73 -16.86
CA LYS A 312 12.88 -7.35 -17.75
C LYS A 312 12.30 -8.57 -18.46
N ASP A 313 11.61 -9.44 -17.72
CA ASP A 313 10.94 -10.61 -18.29
C ASP A 313 9.88 -10.26 -19.32
N LYS A 314 9.11 -9.18 -19.09
CA LYS A 314 8.12 -8.66 -20.05
C LYS A 314 8.77 -8.08 -21.31
N GLY A 315 9.90 -7.38 -21.18
CA GLY A 315 10.68 -6.87 -22.32
C GLY A 315 11.20 -8.01 -23.21
N VAL A 316 11.74 -9.06 -22.64
CA VAL A 316 12.21 -10.25 -23.35
C VAL A 316 11.07 -10.98 -24.06
N THR A 317 9.88 -11.07 -23.44
CA THR A 317 8.70 -11.70 -24.06
C THR A 317 8.07 -10.84 -25.15
N GLU A 318 8.13 -9.51 -25.08
CA GLU A 318 7.67 -8.61 -26.14
C GLU A 318 8.63 -8.60 -27.35
N GLU A 319 9.93 -8.64 -27.13
CA GLU A 319 10.92 -8.77 -28.23
C GLU A 319 10.81 -10.13 -28.92
N ALA A 320 10.72 -11.22 -28.18
CA ALA A 320 10.48 -12.55 -28.73
C ALA A 320 9.13 -12.66 -29.46
N GLY A 321 8.10 -11.95 -29.01
CA GLY A 321 6.82 -11.84 -29.71
C GLY A 321 6.88 -11.04 -30.99
N LYS A 322 7.68 -9.97 -31.03
CA LYS A 322 7.93 -9.18 -32.26
C LYS A 322 8.75 -9.93 -33.29
N GLU A 323 9.77 -10.66 -32.86
CA GLU A 323 10.56 -11.53 -33.77
C GLU A 323 9.71 -12.65 -34.38
N LYS A 324 8.88 -13.34 -33.57
CA LYS A 324 7.96 -14.36 -34.11
C LYS A 324 6.92 -13.77 -35.06
N SER A 325 6.41 -12.57 -34.82
CA SER A 325 5.45 -11.92 -35.72
C SER A 325 6.10 -11.44 -37.02
N GLN A 326 7.36 -11.00 -36.98
CA GLN A 326 8.14 -10.64 -38.17
C GLN A 326 8.52 -11.89 -39.02
N GLN A 327 8.90 -13.00 -38.37
CA GLN A 327 9.16 -14.27 -39.07
C GLN A 327 7.89 -14.85 -39.69
N THR A 328 6.73 -14.72 -39.06
CA THR A 328 5.44 -15.17 -39.61
C THR A 328 5.04 -14.30 -40.80
N LYS A 329 5.21 -12.97 -40.73
CA LYS A 329 4.96 -12.06 -41.87
C LYS A 329 5.95 -12.28 -43.02
N ALA A 330 7.21 -12.54 -42.73
CA ALA A 330 8.23 -12.87 -43.78
C ALA A 330 7.94 -14.19 -44.47
N ARG A 331 7.46 -15.21 -43.72
CA ARG A 331 7.03 -16.51 -44.31
C ARG A 331 5.78 -16.38 -45.16
N SER A 332 4.80 -15.59 -44.76
CA SER A 332 3.59 -15.36 -45.57
C SER A 332 3.86 -14.58 -46.85
N THR A 333 4.75 -13.58 -46.79
CA THR A 333 5.19 -12.83 -48.01
C THR A 333 6.01 -13.66 -48.96
N ALA A 334 6.82 -14.60 -48.45
CA ALA A 334 7.57 -15.55 -49.30
C ALA A 334 6.67 -16.60 -49.92
N ALA A 335 5.60 -17.05 -49.23
CA ALA A 335 4.62 -17.98 -49.77
C ALA A 335 3.77 -17.35 -50.88
N VAL A 336 3.39 -16.07 -50.74
CA VAL A 336 2.64 -15.33 -51.78
C VAL A 336 3.50 -15.05 -53.01
N LYS A 337 4.80 -14.77 -52.88
CA LYS A 337 5.72 -14.63 -54.04
C LYS A 337 5.99 -15.93 -54.80
N LYS A 338 5.81 -17.10 -54.20
CA LYS A 338 5.99 -18.41 -54.82
C LYS A 338 4.76 -18.91 -55.60
N ALA A 339 3.57 -18.29 -55.34
CA ALA A 339 2.29 -18.65 -55.97
C ALA A 339 1.97 -17.85 -57.24
N VAL A 340 2.76 -16.84 -57.60
CA VAL A 340 2.58 -16.06 -58.82
C VAL A 340 3.74 -16.34 -59.77
N LYS A 341 3.68 -17.47 -60.52
CA LYS A 341 4.42 -17.67 -61.79
C LYS A 341 3.58 -17.11 -62.93
N PRO A 342 4.17 -16.34 -63.88
CA PRO A 342 3.42 -15.85 -65.05
C PRO A 342 3.10 -17.01 -65.97
N ALA A 343 1.85 -17.13 -66.40
CA ALA A 343 1.44 -18.02 -67.44
C ALA A 343 1.89 -17.48 -68.81
N ASP A 344 2.42 -18.37 -69.65
CA ASP A 344 2.92 -18.15 -71.01
C ASP A 344 1.84 -17.55 -71.96
N LYS A 345 2.28 -16.62 -72.80
CA LYS A 345 1.50 -16.04 -73.88
C LYS A 345 1.27 -17.10 -75.01
N PRO A 346 0.04 -17.22 -75.55
CA PRO A 346 -0.15 -17.89 -76.87
C PRO A 346 0.10 -16.91 -78.00
N GLN A 347 0.81 -17.49 -79.05
CA GLN A 347 1.14 -16.87 -80.32
C GLN A 347 -0.09 -16.53 -81.19
N ALA A 348 0.09 -15.45 -81.95
CA ALA A 348 -0.86 -14.98 -82.97
C ALA A 348 -0.95 -15.95 -84.17
N ALA A 349 -2.15 -16.15 -84.65
CA ALA A 349 -2.39 -16.63 -86.02
C ALA A 349 -3.38 -15.69 -86.70
N ALA A 350 -3.03 -15.39 -87.95
CA ALA A 350 -3.53 -14.37 -88.81
C ALA A 350 -4.86 -14.74 -89.51
N SER A 351 -5.47 -13.68 -90.04
CA SER A 351 -6.25 -13.57 -91.25
C SER A 351 -7.72 -14.00 -91.28
N GLY A 352 -8.50 -13.10 -91.83
CA GLY A 352 -9.85 -13.33 -92.29
C GLY A 352 -10.75 -12.11 -92.37
N THR A 353 -10.53 -11.30 -93.42
CA THR A 353 -11.43 -10.28 -93.94
C THR A 353 -12.77 -10.90 -94.33
N VAL A 354 -13.95 -10.27 -93.99
CA VAL A 354 -15.10 -10.18 -94.92
C VAL A 354 -16.02 -9.01 -94.42
N LYS A 355 -16.38 -8.27 -95.44
CA LYS A 355 -17.32 -7.09 -95.52
C LYS A 355 -18.76 -7.44 -95.16
N GLY A 356 -19.48 -6.44 -94.78
CA GLY A 356 -20.77 -6.21 -95.38
C GLY A 356 -21.91 -5.90 -94.44
N ASN A 357 -22.39 -4.70 -94.66
CA ASN A 357 -23.71 -4.11 -94.70
C ASN A 357 -24.66 -4.06 -93.50
N LYS A 358 -24.99 -2.86 -93.25
CA LYS A 358 -26.32 -2.15 -93.23
C LYS A 358 -27.50 -2.98 -92.67
N GLU A 359 -28.10 -2.52 -91.63
CA GLU A 359 -29.18 -1.53 -91.48
C GLU A 359 -29.21 -1.03 -90.05
#